data_209e7a385aaf1eea056a31b50caf1787
#
_entry.id   209e7a385aaf1eea056a31b50caf1787
#
_cell.length_a   1.000
_cell.length_b   1.000
_cell.length_c   1.000
_cell.angle_alpha   90.00
_cell.angle_beta   90.00
_cell.angle_gamma   90.00
#
_symmetry.space_group_name_H-M   'P 1'
#
loop_
_entity.id
_entity.type
_entity.pdbx_description
1 polymer ?
#
loop_
_entity_poly.entity_id
_entity_poly.type
_entity_poly.pdbx_seq_one_letter_code
_entity_poly.pdbx_strand_id
1 'polypeptide(L)'
;MADAHSDAAFERRKRAAQPRRATAADREQVIECLTAAFATDPVMSWIGRKDAKRDQGRRAMFRFLVGKLGLPGGELWTADDYGAAALWIPPERADMKLPWWEEVRLLPTIMTFTGIGGLSRADAFRKAADKHHPKDKPHFYLMTIGVNPKFQGQGLGSALLEANLAAIDAKGLPSYLESSNEKNVPLYRRHGYQVINEFRPAPDGPPLWGMWREAKAR
;
A
#
# COMPACT_ATOMS: atom_id res chain seq x y z
N MET A 1 -6.94 15.93 30.43
CA MET A 1 -7.41 15.33 29.13
C MET A 1 -6.36 15.38 28.02
N ALA A 2 -5.49 16.40 27.92
CA ALA A 2 -4.41 16.48 26.93
C ALA A 2 -3.35 15.38 27.11
N ASP A 3 -2.94 15.09 28.35
CA ASP A 3 -1.92 14.08 28.66
C ASP A 3 -2.36 12.65 28.26
N ALA A 4 -3.59 12.25 28.56
CA ALA A 4 -4.08 10.92 28.20
C ALA A 4 -4.17 10.69 26.68
N HIS A 5 -4.39 11.75 25.89
CA HIS A 5 -4.40 11.66 24.44
C HIS A 5 -2.98 11.53 23.86
N SER A 6 -2.03 12.24 24.47
CA SER A 6 -0.60 12.16 24.14
C SER A 6 -0.04 10.77 24.44
N ASP A 7 -0.35 10.22 25.62
CA ASP A 7 0.10 8.88 26.04
C ASP A 7 -0.46 7.78 25.12
N ALA A 8 -1.73 7.86 24.75
CA ALA A 8 -2.34 6.91 23.83
C ALA A 8 -1.73 6.97 22.42
N ALA A 9 -1.36 8.15 21.93
CA ALA A 9 -0.70 8.32 20.65
C ALA A 9 0.75 7.77 20.70
N PHE A 10 1.47 8.00 21.78
CA PHE A 10 2.81 7.46 22.01
C PHE A 10 2.80 5.92 22.03
N GLU A 11 1.88 5.31 22.76
CA GLU A 11 1.76 3.85 22.84
C GLU A 11 1.38 3.22 21.48
N ARG A 12 0.52 3.86 20.68
CA ARG A 12 0.22 3.39 19.32
C ARG A 12 1.44 3.46 18.42
N ARG A 13 2.21 4.54 18.49
CA ARG A 13 3.45 4.68 17.71
C ARG A 13 4.46 3.62 18.09
N LYS A 14 4.61 3.31 19.37
CA LYS A 14 5.49 2.24 19.87
C LYS A 14 5.08 0.88 19.31
N ARG A 15 3.78 0.55 19.31
CA ARG A 15 3.26 -0.67 18.67
C ARG A 15 3.51 -0.69 17.17
N ALA A 16 3.36 0.42 16.48
CA ALA A 16 3.65 0.53 15.05
C ALA A 16 5.14 0.40 14.73
N ALA A 17 6.03 0.72 15.68
CA ALA A 17 7.47 0.50 15.57
C ALA A 17 7.90 -0.96 15.83
N GLN A 18 7.00 -1.80 16.33
CA GLN A 18 7.20 -3.24 16.54
C GLN A 18 6.09 -4.02 15.81
N PRO A 19 6.00 -3.89 14.48
CA PRO A 19 4.94 -4.55 13.73
C PRO A 19 5.16 -6.05 13.71
N ARG A 20 4.07 -6.78 13.60
CA ARG A 20 4.09 -8.22 13.38
C ARG A 20 3.54 -8.57 11.99
N ARG A 21 3.86 -9.74 11.51
CA ARG A 21 3.22 -10.28 10.32
C ARG A 21 1.75 -10.58 10.62
N ALA A 22 0.88 -10.15 9.72
CA ALA A 22 -0.53 -10.43 9.81
C ALA A 22 -0.80 -11.91 9.47
N THR A 23 -1.74 -12.49 10.18
CA THR A 23 -2.25 -13.86 9.99
C THR A 23 -3.64 -13.85 9.38
N ALA A 24 -4.18 -15.03 9.10
CA ALA A 24 -5.55 -15.17 8.62
C ALA A 24 -6.59 -14.59 9.60
N ALA A 25 -6.31 -14.63 10.91
CA ALA A 25 -7.16 -14.06 11.94
C ALA A 25 -7.25 -12.52 11.89
N ASP A 26 -6.22 -11.86 11.36
CA ASP A 26 -6.13 -10.39 11.26
C ASP A 26 -6.79 -9.82 10.00
N ARG A 27 -7.24 -10.71 9.11
CA ARG A 27 -7.68 -10.37 7.75
C ARG A 27 -8.66 -9.22 7.69
N GLU A 28 -9.76 -9.32 8.42
CA GLU A 28 -10.84 -8.33 8.32
C GLU A 28 -10.44 -6.97 8.92
N GLN A 29 -9.69 -6.96 10.01
CA GLN A 29 -9.20 -5.72 10.66
C GLN A 29 -8.20 -4.99 9.77
N VAL A 30 -7.29 -5.73 9.10
CA VAL A 30 -6.34 -5.14 8.14
C VAL A 30 -7.06 -4.59 6.91
N ILE A 31 -8.06 -5.32 6.37
CA ILE A 31 -8.90 -4.83 5.27
C ILE A 31 -9.61 -3.55 5.68
N GLU A 32 -10.17 -3.48 6.88
CA GLU A 32 -10.85 -2.31 7.37
C GLU A 32 -9.91 -1.11 7.52
N CYS A 33 -8.74 -1.31 8.12
CA CYS A 33 -7.70 -0.29 8.24
C CYS A 33 -7.32 0.30 6.89
N LEU A 34 -6.94 -0.55 5.92
CA LEU A 34 -6.53 -0.11 4.59
C LEU A 34 -7.69 0.51 3.80
N THR A 35 -8.90 -0.04 3.89
CA THR A 35 -10.09 0.52 3.25
C THR A 35 -10.35 1.96 3.73
N ALA A 36 -10.23 2.19 5.03
CA ALA A 36 -10.41 3.52 5.61
C ALA A 36 -9.26 4.47 5.23
N ALA A 37 -8.01 3.99 5.29
CA ALA A 37 -6.83 4.78 4.97
C ALA A 37 -6.84 5.35 3.53
N PHE A 38 -7.38 4.58 2.59
CA PHE A 38 -7.43 4.96 1.17
C PHE A 38 -8.76 5.59 0.72
N ALA A 39 -9.60 6.04 1.67
CA ALA A 39 -10.89 6.65 1.37
C ALA A 39 -10.79 7.90 0.48
N THR A 40 -9.72 8.67 0.64
CA THR A 40 -9.44 9.91 -0.11
C THR A 40 -8.22 9.80 -1.02
N ASP A 41 -7.71 8.58 -1.24
CA ASP A 41 -6.57 8.38 -2.13
C ASP A 41 -6.90 8.80 -3.57
N PRO A 42 -6.04 9.61 -4.24
CA PRO A 42 -6.30 10.13 -5.57
C PRO A 42 -6.47 9.03 -6.62
N VAL A 43 -5.62 8.00 -6.62
CA VAL A 43 -5.66 6.90 -7.60
C VAL A 43 -6.87 6.02 -7.38
N MET A 44 -7.12 5.60 -6.12
CA MET A 44 -8.31 4.82 -5.77
C MET A 44 -9.59 5.58 -6.09
N SER A 45 -9.58 6.91 -5.88
CA SER A 45 -10.71 7.76 -6.22
C SER A 45 -10.89 7.93 -7.73
N TRP A 46 -9.81 7.97 -8.51
CA TRP A 46 -9.89 8.12 -9.96
C TRP A 46 -10.33 6.82 -10.64
N ILE A 47 -9.79 5.67 -10.25
CA ILE A 47 -10.14 4.36 -10.82
C ILE A 47 -11.51 3.90 -10.35
N GLY A 48 -11.79 4.04 -9.05
CA GLY A 48 -12.97 3.49 -8.39
C GLY A 48 -14.28 4.10 -8.89
N ARG A 49 -15.34 3.36 -8.68
CA ARG A 49 -16.72 3.80 -8.98
C ARG A 49 -17.10 5.04 -8.17
N LYS A 50 -18.05 5.83 -8.73
CA LYS A 50 -18.47 7.12 -8.18
C LYS A 50 -19.83 7.09 -7.48
N ASP A 51 -20.51 5.95 -7.49
CA ASP A 51 -21.86 5.77 -6.94
C ASP A 51 -21.84 5.33 -5.45
N ALA A 52 -23.01 5.09 -4.89
CA ALA A 52 -23.21 4.69 -3.50
C ALA A 52 -22.46 3.39 -3.11
N LYS A 53 -22.01 2.56 -4.07
CA LYS A 53 -21.23 1.34 -3.82
C LYS A 53 -19.72 1.58 -3.81
N ARG A 54 -19.25 2.83 -3.82
CA ARG A 54 -17.82 3.19 -3.84
C ARG A 54 -17.03 2.53 -2.70
N ASP A 55 -17.54 2.58 -1.49
CA ASP A 55 -16.85 2.03 -0.31
C ASP A 55 -16.84 0.50 -0.34
N GLN A 56 -17.92 -0.11 -0.81
CA GLN A 56 -17.97 -1.56 -1.03
C GLN A 56 -16.92 -1.99 -2.07
N GLY A 57 -16.78 -1.23 -3.15
CA GLY A 57 -15.79 -1.48 -4.19
C GLY A 57 -14.37 -1.40 -3.67
N ARG A 58 -14.04 -0.34 -2.91
CA ARG A 58 -12.72 -0.18 -2.27
C ARG A 58 -12.42 -1.33 -1.30
N ARG A 59 -13.40 -1.72 -0.47
CA ARG A 59 -13.25 -2.86 0.43
C ARG A 59 -13.01 -4.17 -0.33
N ALA A 60 -13.68 -4.40 -1.46
CA ALA A 60 -13.47 -5.58 -2.30
C ALA A 60 -12.04 -5.64 -2.85
N MET A 61 -11.48 -4.49 -3.27
CA MET A 61 -10.09 -4.40 -3.72
C MET A 61 -9.11 -4.76 -2.59
N PHE A 62 -9.26 -4.18 -1.39
CA PHE A 62 -8.38 -4.54 -0.26
C PHE A 62 -8.58 -5.97 0.21
N ARG A 63 -9.79 -6.53 0.13
CA ARG A 63 -10.02 -7.95 0.38
C ARG A 63 -9.23 -8.85 -0.57
N PHE A 64 -9.13 -8.45 -1.84
CA PHE A 64 -8.29 -9.13 -2.81
C PHE A 64 -6.80 -8.97 -2.48
N LEU A 65 -6.31 -7.74 -2.29
CA LEU A 65 -4.89 -7.49 -2.00
C LEU A 65 -4.41 -8.23 -0.75
N VAL A 66 -5.15 -8.12 0.34
CA VAL A 66 -4.84 -8.79 1.61
C VAL A 66 -4.93 -10.32 1.47
N GLY A 67 -6.01 -10.83 0.88
CA GLY A 67 -6.29 -12.27 0.84
C GLY A 67 -5.48 -13.05 -0.19
N LYS A 68 -5.12 -12.42 -1.33
CA LYS A 68 -4.43 -13.10 -2.43
C LYS A 68 -2.95 -12.76 -2.54
N LEU A 69 -2.56 -11.56 -2.13
CA LEU A 69 -1.17 -11.12 -2.24
C LEU A 69 -0.48 -11.08 -0.87
N GLY A 70 -1.15 -10.53 0.13
CA GLY A 70 -0.57 -10.28 1.44
C GLY A 70 -0.42 -11.53 2.29
N LEU A 71 -1.51 -12.19 2.65
CA LEU A 71 -1.49 -13.34 3.55
C LEU A 71 -0.71 -14.54 2.99
N PRO A 72 -0.89 -14.96 1.72
CA PRO A 72 -0.10 -16.07 1.17
C PRO A 72 1.37 -15.72 0.97
N GLY A 73 1.71 -14.43 0.83
CA GLY A 73 3.09 -13.95 0.65
C GLY A 73 3.88 -13.83 1.93
N GLY A 74 3.19 -13.74 3.08
CA GLY A 74 3.80 -13.53 4.38
C GLY A 74 4.46 -12.17 4.58
N GLU A 75 4.24 -11.20 3.68
CA GLU A 75 4.82 -9.84 3.74
C GLU A 75 3.75 -8.77 4.00
N LEU A 76 2.65 -9.16 4.65
CA LEU A 76 1.64 -8.27 5.18
C LEU A 76 1.94 -7.99 6.66
N TRP A 77 2.16 -6.72 6.98
CA TRP A 77 2.55 -6.27 8.31
C TRP A 77 1.48 -5.37 8.92
N THR A 78 1.27 -5.50 10.21
CA THR A 78 0.31 -4.68 10.96
C THR A 78 0.82 -4.35 12.35
N ALA A 79 0.41 -3.21 12.90
CA ALA A 79 0.50 -2.95 14.33
C ALA A 79 -0.54 -3.79 15.09
N ASP A 80 -0.29 -4.13 16.35
CA ASP A 80 -1.18 -4.99 17.15
C ASP A 80 -2.60 -4.43 17.32
N ASP A 81 -2.75 -3.10 17.26
CA ASP A 81 -4.05 -2.43 17.37
C ASP A 81 -4.71 -2.15 16.00
N TYR A 82 -4.13 -2.70 14.92
CA TYR A 82 -4.56 -2.46 13.53
C TYR A 82 -4.63 -0.99 13.13
N GLY A 83 -3.94 -0.12 13.84
CA GLY A 83 -3.87 1.31 13.55
C GLY A 83 -3.15 1.62 12.24
N ALA A 84 -2.28 0.72 11.79
CA ALA A 84 -1.53 0.81 10.54
C ALA A 84 -1.26 -0.57 9.95
N ALA A 85 -1.19 -0.66 8.61
CA ALA A 85 -0.82 -1.88 7.91
C ALA A 85 -0.02 -1.57 6.65
N ALA A 86 0.87 -2.48 6.25
CA ALA A 86 1.68 -2.40 5.05
C ALA A 86 1.76 -3.75 4.35
N LEU A 87 1.65 -3.73 3.01
CA LEU A 87 1.84 -4.89 2.15
C LEU A 87 3.05 -4.67 1.27
N TRP A 88 4.01 -5.57 1.38
CA TRP A 88 5.19 -5.63 0.56
C TRP A 88 5.16 -6.85 -0.36
N ILE A 89 5.66 -6.67 -1.57
CA ILE A 89 5.92 -7.75 -2.52
C ILE A 89 7.44 -7.97 -2.56
N PRO A 90 7.93 -9.12 -2.11
CA PRO A 90 9.36 -9.43 -2.17
C PRO A 90 9.79 -9.74 -3.61
N PRO A 91 11.09 -9.58 -3.96
CA PRO A 91 11.59 -9.75 -5.32
C PRO A 91 11.29 -11.12 -5.92
N GLU A 92 11.23 -12.17 -5.12
CA GLU A 92 10.91 -13.53 -5.56
C GLU A 92 9.47 -13.66 -6.09
N ARG A 93 8.64 -12.66 -5.81
CA ARG A 93 7.23 -12.58 -6.24
C ARG A 93 6.95 -11.46 -7.24
N ALA A 94 7.95 -10.69 -7.63
CA ALA A 94 7.80 -9.55 -8.55
C ALA A 94 7.22 -9.99 -9.91
N ASP A 95 7.66 -11.13 -10.42
CA ASP A 95 7.23 -11.69 -11.71
C ASP A 95 6.06 -12.67 -11.60
N MET A 96 5.41 -12.75 -10.43
CA MET A 96 4.32 -13.70 -10.22
C MET A 96 3.09 -13.30 -11.03
N LYS A 97 2.98 -13.88 -12.22
CA LYS A 97 1.77 -13.77 -13.03
C LYS A 97 0.68 -14.64 -12.41
N LEU A 98 -0.48 -14.05 -12.24
CA LEU A 98 -1.64 -14.84 -11.86
C LEU A 98 -1.97 -15.80 -13.01
N PRO A 99 -2.26 -17.08 -12.73
CA PRO A 99 -2.79 -17.98 -13.74
C PRO A 99 -4.09 -17.38 -14.32
N TRP A 100 -4.38 -17.66 -15.58
CA TRP A 100 -5.54 -17.08 -16.28
C TRP A 100 -6.87 -17.28 -15.54
N TRP A 101 -7.06 -18.41 -14.85
CA TRP A 101 -8.28 -18.66 -14.06
C TRP A 101 -8.39 -17.77 -12.81
N GLU A 102 -7.26 -17.36 -12.20
CA GLU A 102 -7.26 -16.37 -11.12
C GLU A 102 -7.55 -14.97 -11.66
N GLU A 103 -7.07 -14.64 -12.86
CA GLU A 103 -7.44 -13.38 -13.54
C GLU A 103 -8.95 -13.32 -13.81
N VAL A 104 -9.55 -14.41 -14.30
CA VAL A 104 -10.99 -14.51 -14.50
C VAL A 104 -11.75 -14.37 -13.16
N ARG A 105 -11.27 -15.02 -12.10
CA ARG A 105 -11.85 -14.90 -10.75
C ARG A 105 -11.73 -13.49 -10.17
N LEU A 106 -10.76 -12.70 -10.64
CA LEU A 106 -10.58 -11.32 -10.22
C LEU A 106 -11.58 -10.36 -10.87
N LEU A 107 -12.15 -10.70 -12.02
CA LEU A 107 -13.08 -9.83 -12.76
C LEU A 107 -14.25 -9.32 -11.91
N PRO A 108 -14.95 -10.12 -11.09
CA PRO A 108 -16.02 -9.62 -10.23
C PRO A 108 -15.52 -8.59 -9.21
N THR A 109 -14.30 -8.77 -8.68
CA THR A 109 -13.69 -7.81 -7.76
C THR A 109 -13.35 -6.50 -8.46
N ILE A 110 -12.74 -6.58 -9.64
CA ILE A 110 -12.44 -5.42 -10.47
C ILE A 110 -13.73 -4.67 -10.80
N MET A 111 -14.75 -5.36 -11.28
CA MET A 111 -16.07 -4.77 -11.60
C MET A 111 -16.75 -4.15 -10.37
N THR A 112 -16.61 -4.78 -9.21
CA THR A 112 -17.15 -4.23 -7.95
C THR A 112 -16.43 -2.95 -7.56
N PHE A 113 -15.11 -2.87 -7.76
CA PHE A 113 -14.30 -1.71 -7.43
C PHE A 113 -14.45 -0.58 -8.46
N THR A 114 -14.30 -0.89 -9.75
CA THR A 114 -14.24 0.13 -10.81
C THR A 114 -15.62 0.55 -11.32
N GLY A 115 -16.60 -0.36 -11.25
CA GLY A 115 -17.78 -0.27 -12.12
C GLY A 115 -17.37 -0.33 -13.60
N ILE A 116 -18.35 -0.24 -14.51
CA ILE A 116 -18.07 -0.27 -15.96
C ILE A 116 -17.18 0.93 -16.37
N GLY A 117 -17.49 2.12 -15.86
CA GLY A 117 -16.80 3.37 -16.24
C GLY A 117 -15.34 3.48 -15.74
N GLY A 118 -14.89 2.62 -14.86
CA GLY A 118 -13.52 2.65 -14.32
C GLY A 118 -12.57 1.60 -14.92
N LEU A 119 -13.07 0.69 -15.75
CA LEU A 119 -12.26 -0.40 -16.32
C LEU A 119 -11.09 0.10 -17.16
N SER A 120 -11.34 1.06 -18.04
CA SER A 120 -10.30 1.67 -18.88
C SER A 120 -9.25 2.41 -18.05
N ARG A 121 -9.68 3.05 -16.94
CA ARG A 121 -8.78 3.74 -16.01
C ARG A 121 -7.92 2.73 -15.23
N ALA A 122 -8.49 1.61 -14.81
CA ALA A 122 -7.75 0.53 -14.14
C ALA A 122 -6.69 -0.07 -15.08
N ASP A 123 -7.03 -0.30 -16.34
CA ASP A 123 -6.07 -0.80 -17.34
C ASP A 123 -4.97 0.23 -17.64
N ALA A 124 -5.34 1.51 -17.79
CA ALA A 124 -4.38 2.60 -17.98
C ALA A 124 -3.40 2.71 -16.79
N PHE A 125 -3.91 2.63 -15.55
CA PHE A 125 -3.08 2.61 -14.34
C PHE A 125 -2.12 1.42 -14.35
N ARG A 126 -2.62 0.20 -14.60
CA ARG A 126 -1.81 -1.02 -14.64
C ARG A 126 -0.68 -0.89 -15.67
N LYS A 127 -0.98 -0.44 -16.90
CA LYS A 127 0.02 -0.25 -17.97
C LYS A 127 1.06 0.81 -17.61
N ALA A 128 0.63 1.92 -17.03
CA ALA A 128 1.54 2.99 -16.62
C ALA A 128 2.44 2.55 -15.46
N ALA A 129 1.89 1.90 -14.44
CA ALA A 129 2.67 1.35 -13.34
C ALA A 129 3.70 0.32 -13.86
N ASP A 130 3.28 -0.66 -14.68
CA ASP A 130 4.20 -1.66 -15.25
C ASP A 130 5.31 -1.05 -16.10
N LYS A 131 5.00 0.01 -16.86
CA LYS A 131 5.99 0.72 -17.70
C LYS A 131 7.08 1.41 -16.88
N HIS A 132 6.72 1.98 -15.72
CA HIS A 132 7.62 2.78 -14.90
C HIS A 132 8.23 2.00 -13.72
N HIS A 133 7.75 0.78 -13.48
CA HIS A 133 8.29 -0.10 -12.46
C HIS A 133 9.70 -0.56 -12.85
N PRO A 134 10.74 -0.39 -11.98
CA PRO A 134 12.09 -0.87 -12.25
C PRO A 134 12.11 -2.39 -12.42
N LYS A 135 12.79 -2.88 -13.48
CA LYS A 135 12.87 -4.32 -13.80
C LYS A 135 14.29 -4.87 -13.81
N ASP A 136 15.26 -3.99 -13.68
CA ASP A 136 16.69 -4.30 -13.82
C ASP A 136 17.36 -4.76 -12.52
N LYS A 137 16.74 -4.52 -11.38
CA LYS A 137 17.28 -4.88 -10.06
C LYS A 137 16.22 -5.55 -9.18
N PRO A 138 16.55 -6.69 -8.53
CA PRO A 138 15.69 -7.27 -7.50
C PRO A 138 15.46 -6.28 -6.36
N HIS A 139 14.20 -6.07 -5.96
CA HIS A 139 13.84 -5.13 -4.91
C HIS A 139 12.53 -5.51 -4.22
N PHE A 140 12.33 -4.98 -3.02
CA PHE A 140 11.04 -5.03 -2.35
C PHE A 140 10.12 -3.93 -2.89
N TYR A 141 8.91 -4.30 -3.26
CA TYR A 141 7.89 -3.34 -3.70
C TYR A 141 6.88 -3.07 -2.59
N LEU A 142 6.81 -1.82 -2.10
CA LEU A 142 5.75 -1.40 -1.20
C LEU A 142 4.47 -1.15 -1.99
N MET A 143 3.62 -2.17 -2.07
CA MET A 143 2.36 -2.09 -2.81
C MET A 143 1.34 -1.19 -2.13
N THR A 144 1.27 -1.21 -0.80
CA THR A 144 0.38 -0.33 -0.03
C THR A 144 0.87 -0.16 1.40
N ILE A 145 0.72 1.04 1.92
CA ILE A 145 0.83 1.34 3.35
C ILE A 145 -0.29 2.30 3.74
N GLY A 146 -0.98 2.02 4.82
CA GLY A 146 -2.11 2.82 5.28
C GLY A 146 -2.16 2.94 6.79
N VAL A 147 -2.61 4.12 7.24
CA VAL A 147 -2.91 4.40 8.65
C VAL A 147 -4.39 4.73 8.77
N ASN A 148 -5.07 4.09 9.70
CA ASN A 148 -6.46 4.38 9.98
C ASN A 148 -6.64 5.91 10.20
N PRO A 149 -7.59 6.57 9.54
CA PRO A 149 -7.79 8.02 9.64
C PRO A 149 -7.90 8.55 11.07
N LYS A 150 -8.44 7.75 11.99
CA LYS A 150 -8.54 8.11 13.43
C LYS A 150 -7.17 8.31 14.11
N PHE A 151 -6.09 7.76 13.52
CA PHE A 151 -4.75 7.75 14.10
C PHE A 151 -3.70 8.41 13.21
N GLN A 152 -4.12 9.04 12.12
CA GLN A 152 -3.22 9.83 11.26
C GLN A 152 -2.63 11.01 12.03
N GLY A 153 -1.46 11.49 11.58
CA GLY A 153 -0.72 12.56 12.27
C GLY A 153 0.05 12.14 13.53
N GLN A 154 -0.12 10.89 14.01
CA GLN A 154 0.54 10.38 15.21
C GLN A 154 1.86 9.64 14.93
N GLY A 155 2.35 9.64 13.69
CA GLY A 155 3.62 9.03 13.30
C GLY A 155 3.59 7.51 13.08
N LEU A 156 2.42 6.86 13.12
CA LEU A 156 2.29 5.39 12.96
C LEU A 156 2.84 4.89 11.63
N GLY A 157 2.51 5.57 10.52
CA GLY A 157 2.97 5.19 9.19
C GLY A 157 4.49 5.26 9.06
N SER A 158 5.12 6.28 9.67
CA SER A 158 6.58 6.43 9.71
C SER A 158 7.22 5.30 10.52
N ALA A 159 6.68 4.99 11.71
CA ALA A 159 7.21 3.95 12.59
C ALA A 159 7.10 2.55 11.95
N LEU A 160 5.94 2.24 11.33
CA LEU A 160 5.74 0.98 10.61
C LEU A 160 6.69 0.87 9.41
N LEU A 161 6.83 1.94 8.62
CA LEU A 161 7.72 1.95 7.46
C LEU A 161 9.18 1.76 7.89
N GLU A 162 9.63 2.45 8.94
CA GLU A 162 10.99 2.34 9.48
C GLU A 162 11.31 0.90 9.92
N ALA A 163 10.42 0.26 10.66
CA ALA A 163 10.59 -1.11 11.11
C ALA A 163 10.66 -2.11 9.93
N ASN A 164 9.80 -1.94 8.92
CA ASN A 164 9.83 -2.78 7.72
C ASN A 164 11.12 -2.56 6.93
N LEU A 165 11.56 -1.30 6.77
CA LEU A 165 12.80 -0.99 6.06
C LEU A 165 14.03 -1.55 6.76
N ALA A 166 14.07 -1.57 8.10
CA ALA A 166 15.13 -2.21 8.84
C ALA A 166 15.24 -3.72 8.54
N ALA A 167 14.09 -4.41 8.41
CA ALA A 167 14.06 -5.82 8.02
C ALA A 167 14.49 -6.05 6.55
N ILE A 168 14.20 -5.11 5.65
CA ILE A 168 14.61 -5.13 4.24
C ILE A 168 16.12 -4.84 4.13
N ASP A 169 16.63 -3.83 4.85
CA ASP A 169 18.05 -3.50 4.91
C ASP A 169 18.90 -4.67 5.41
N ALA A 170 18.38 -5.44 6.38
CA ALA A 170 19.05 -6.64 6.86
C ALA A 170 19.24 -7.72 5.78
N LYS A 171 18.42 -7.68 4.71
CA LYS A 171 18.55 -8.55 3.53
C LYS A 171 19.47 -7.96 2.44
N GLY A 172 19.94 -6.72 2.60
CA GLY A 172 20.78 -6.04 1.61
C GLY A 172 20.05 -5.65 0.33
N LEU A 173 18.73 -5.57 0.34
CA LEU A 173 17.91 -5.33 -0.84
C LEU A 173 17.35 -3.90 -0.86
N PRO A 174 17.30 -3.26 -2.04
CA PRO A 174 16.64 -1.99 -2.24
C PRO A 174 15.12 -2.13 -2.18
N SER A 175 14.43 -1.00 -2.16
CA SER A 175 12.97 -0.97 -2.19
C SER A 175 12.43 0.11 -3.11
N TYR A 176 11.25 -0.14 -3.67
CA TYR A 176 10.53 0.74 -4.59
C TYR A 176 9.08 0.93 -4.13
N LEU A 177 8.51 2.08 -4.48
CA LEU A 177 7.09 2.38 -4.31
C LEU A 177 6.62 3.39 -5.35
N GLU A 178 5.29 3.44 -5.61
CA GLU A 178 4.64 4.56 -6.25
C GLU A 178 3.79 5.32 -5.22
N SER A 179 4.13 6.60 -4.98
CA SER A 179 3.27 7.46 -4.18
C SER A 179 2.13 8.01 -5.03
N SER A 180 0.89 7.74 -4.62
CA SER A 180 -0.33 8.26 -5.23
C SER A 180 -0.72 9.66 -4.74
N ASN A 181 0.01 10.19 -3.74
CA ASN A 181 -0.28 11.46 -3.13
C ASN A 181 1.01 12.24 -2.86
N GLU A 182 1.12 13.43 -3.45
CA GLU A 182 2.27 14.32 -3.28
C GLU A 182 2.59 14.61 -1.80
N LYS A 183 1.57 14.73 -0.95
CA LYS A 183 1.73 14.97 0.49
C LYS A 183 2.53 13.89 1.21
N ASN A 184 2.60 12.69 0.63
CA ASN A 184 3.36 11.57 1.20
C ASN A 184 4.82 11.54 0.73
N VAL A 185 5.18 12.24 -0.35
CA VAL A 185 6.55 12.27 -0.87
C VAL A 185 7.58 12.74 0.19
N PRO A 186 7.33 13.79 1.00
CA PRO A 186 8.24 14.17 2.07
C PRO A 186 8.41 13.09 3.15
N LEU A 187 7.38 12.29 3.43
CA LEU A 187 7.50 11.15 4.35
C LEU A 187 8.50 10.15 3.82
N TYR A 188 8.34 9.70 2.58
CA TYR A 188 9.23 8.71 1.97
C TYR A 188 10.67 9.23 1.83
N ARG A 189 10.85 10.51 1.48
CA ARG A 189 12.18 11.14 1.43
C ARG A 189 12.90 11.07 2.78
N ARG A 190 12.21 11.29 3.90
CA ARG A 190 12.80 11.16 5.26
C ARG A 190 13.26 9.74 5.57
N HIS A 191 12.68 8.73 4.90
CA HIS A 191 13.09 7.34 5.01
C HIS A 191 14.13 6.92 3.95
N GLY A 192 14.71 7.87 3.20
CA GLY A 192 15.79 7.64 2.26
C GLY A 192 15.35 7.35 0.82
N TYR A 193 14.06 7.46 0.50
CA TYR A 193 13.59 7.33 -0.87
C TYR A 193 13.90 8.58 -1.69
N GLN A 194 14.23 8.36 -2.95
CA GLN A 194 14.40 9.39 -3.97
C GLN A 194 13.36 9.20 -5.07
N VAL A 195 12.78 10.28 -5.58
CA VAL A 195 11.91 10.24 -6.76
C VAL A 195 12.79 9.93 -7.97
N ILE A 196 12.50 8.85 -8.66
CA ILE A 196 13.21 8.43 -9.88
C ILE A 196 12.40 8.73 -11.14
N ASN A 197 11.09 8.83 -11.03
CA ASN A 197 10.20 9.26 -12.11
C ASN A 197 8.91 9.85 -11.56
N GLU A 198 8.24 10.65 -12.39
CA GLU A 198 6.88 11.13 -12.19
C GLU A 198 6.09 10.81 -13.45
N PHE A 199 4.89 10.26 -13.30
CA PHE A 199 4.06 9.87 -14.42
C PHE A 199 2.57 9.98 -14.10
N ARG A 200 1.75 9.97 -15.14
CA ARG A 200 0.27 9.90 -15.04
C ARG A 200 -0.23 8.68 -15.80
N PRO A 201 -1.21 7.95 -15.29
CA PRO A 201 -1.79 6.81 -15.99
C PRO A 201 -2.58 7.21 -17.26
N ALA A 202 -3.14 8.43 -17.26
CA ALA A 202 -3.83 9.04 -18.38
C ALA A 202 -3.79 10.58 -18.23
N PRO A 203 -4.13 11.38 -19.26
CA PRO A 203 -4.12 12.84 -19.17
C PRO A 203 -4.98 13.40 -18.02
N ASP A 204 -6.11 12.76 -17.71
CA ASP A 204 -7.02 13.10 -16.61
C ASP A 204 -6.69 12.35 -15.30
N GLY A 205 -5.67 11.48 -15.32
CA GLY A 205 -5.25 10.70 -14.15
C GLY A 205 -4.44 11.51 -13.15
N PRO A 206 -4.43 11.13 -11.89
CA PRO A 206 -3.59 11.75 -10.87
C PRO A 206 -2.11 11.48 -11.15
N PRO A 207 -1.19 12.38 -10.75
CA PRO A 207 0.24 12.10 -10.78
C PRO A 207 0.61 11.00 -9.80
N LEU A 208 1.64 10.23 -10.17
CA LEU A 208 2.31 9.25 -9.32
C LEU A 208 3.81 9.54 -9.32
N TRP A 209 4.42 9.31 -8.17
CA TRP A 209 5.86 9.46 -7.98
C TRP A 209 6.46 8.09 -7.73
N GLY A 210 7.18 7.54 -8.72
CA GLY A 210 8.00 6.35 -8.53
C GLY A 210 9.21 6.71 -7.68
N MET A 211 9.40 6.01 -6.59
CA MET A 211 10.44 6.33 -5.61
C MET A 211 11.27 5.09 -5.29
N TRP A 212 12.58 5.26 -5.32
CA TRP A 212 13.59 4.23 -5.08
C TRP A 212 14.39 4.53 -3.82
N ARG A 213 14.75 3.48 -3.10
CA ARG A 213 15.64 3.53 -1.95
C ARG A 213 16.63 2.38 -2.01
N GLU A 214 17.92 2.69 -2.00
CA GLU A 214 18.96 1.67 -1.82
C GLU A 214 18.96 1.13 -0.38
N ALA A 215 19.38 -0.12 -0.21
CA ALA A 215 19.57 -0.68 1.12
C ALA A 215 20.62 0.15 1.89
N LYS A 216 20.39 0.39 3.17
CA LYS A 216 21.43 0.96 4.02
C LYS A 216 22.46 -0.11 4.33
N ALA A 217 23.73 0.20 4.13
CA ALA A 217 24.83 -0.63 4.60
C ALA A 217 24.74 -0.77 6.13
N ARG A 218 25.05 -1.97 6.62
CA ARG A 218 25.22 -2.22 8.05
C ARG A 218 26.48 -1.54 8.58
#